data_4abe108bea0bb4e30df7d91d6ffa2c26
#
_entry.id   4abe108bea0bb4e30df7d91d6ffa2c26
#
_cell.length_a   1.000
_cell.length_b   1.000
_cell.length_c   1.000
_cell.angle_alpha   90.00
_cell.angle_beta   90.00
_cell.angle_gamma   90.00
#
_symmetry.space_group_name_H-M   'P 1'
#
loop_
_entity.id
_entity.type
_entity.pdbx_description
1 polymer ?
#
loop_
_entity_poly.entity_id
_entity_poly.type
_entity_poly.pdbx_seq_one_letter_code
_entity_poly.pdbx_strand_id
1 'polypeptide(L)'
;MAEFTFDGKTLRKSSGQKMGEIDRTSIRAWNSSLLGGIDRNNIRDSRGKKVAEFDGKVLKDDLGNKLITAEDIKKTIDGEAGIALAAMWYFFIKK
;
A
#
# COMPACT_ATOMS: atom_id res chain seq x y z
N MET A 1 3.93 13.42 -12.76
CA MET A 1 3.45 12.13 -13.27
C MET A 1 3.85 11.03 -12.30
N ALA A 2 2.92 10.17 -11.95
CA ALA A 2 3.20 9.10 -11.00
C ALA A 2 4.04 8.01 -11.64
N GLU A 3 4.93 7.41 -10.85
CA GLU A 3 5.78 6.32 -11.32
C GLU A 3 5.05 4.98 -11.32
N PHE A 4 3.94 4.90 -10.61
CA PHE A 4 3.17 3.67 -10.42
C PHE A 4 1.70 3.93 -10.66
N THR A 5 0.99 2.88 -11.06
CA THR A 5 -0.48 2.93 -11.18
C THR A 5 -1.08 1.80 -10.36
N PHE A 6 -2.21 2.08 -9.74
CA PHE A 6 -2.96 1.11 -8.95
C PHE A 6 -4.41 1.15 -9.37
N ASP A 7 -4.90 0.05 -9.92
CA ASP A 7 -6.25 -0.03 -10.47
C ASP A 7 -7.30 -0.51 -9.45
N GLY A 8 -6.93 -0.55 -8.19
CA GLY A 8 -7.78 -1.08 -7.13
C GLY A 8 -7.44 -2.51 -6.76
N LYS A 9 -6.67 -3.19 -7.57
CA LYS A 9 -6.26 -4.57 -7.33
C LYS A 9 -4.76 -4.77 -7.57
N THR A 10 -4.25 -4.27 -8.69
CA THR A 10 -2.88 -4.52 -9.12
C THR A 10 -2.08 -3.22 -9.14
N LEU A 11 -0.88 -3.27 -8.56
CA LEU A 11 0.08 -2.17 -8.61
C LEU A 11 1.08 -2.46 -9.73
N ARG A 12 1.23 -1.49 -10.65
CA ARG A 12 2.14 -1.61 -11.79
C ARG A 12 3.05 -0.41 -11.87
N LYS A 13 4.23 -0.60 -12.42
CA LYS A 13 5.12 0.51 -12.78
C LYS A 13 4.57 1.20 -14.04
N SER A 14 5.04 2.42 -14.30
CA SER A 14 4.66 3.14 -15.50
C SER A 14 4.99 2.37 -16.78
N SER A 15 5.97 1.47 -16.71
CA SER A 15 6.33 0.59 -17.84
C SER A 15 5.34 -0.56 -18.04
N GLY A 16 4.39 -0.73 -17.12
CA GLY A 16 3.41 -1.81 -17.18
C GLY A 16 3.78 -3.05 -16.37
N GLN A 17 4.98 -3.09 -15.81
CA GLN A 17 5.42 -4.24 -15.03
C GLN A 17 4.62 -4.35 -13.73
N LYS A 18 4.07 -5.53 -13.48
CA LYS A 18 3.33 -5.81 -12.25
C LYS A 18 4.29 -5.85 -11.07
N MET A 19 3.99 -5.06 -10.04
CA MET A 19 4.76 -5.06 -8.80
C MET A 19 4.13 -5.97 -7.76
N GLY A 20 2.81 -5.93 -7.67
CA GLY A 20 2.08 -6.73 -6.69
C GLY A 20 0.60 -6.52 -6.84
N GLU A 21 -0.16 -7.13 -5.94
CA GLU A 21 -1.61 -7.04 -5.98
C GLU A 21 -2.21 -7.19 -4.60
N ILE A 22 -3.46 -6.76 -4.47
CA ILE A 22 -4.26 -7.01 -3.29
C ILE A 22 -5.39 -7.95 -3.68
N ASP A 23 -5.55 -9.03 -2.90
CA ASP A 23 -6.62 -9.99 -3.08
C ASP A 23 -7.47 -9.95 -1.81
N ARG A 24 -8.63 -9.31 -1.91
CA ARG A 24 -9.48 -9.01 -0.75
C ARG A 24 -8.72 -8.14 0.24
N THR A 25 -8.14 -8.72 1.28
CA THR A 25 -7.36 -7.98 2.28
C THR A 25 -5.90 -8.42 2.30
N SER A 26 -5.50 -9.31 1.42
CA SER A 26 -4.12 -9.83 1.39
C SER A 26 -3.30 -9.11 0.33
N ILE A 27 -2.11 -8.68 0.71
CA ILE A 27 -1.17 -8.00 -0.18
C ILE A 27 -0.11 -9.01 -0.61
N ARG A 28 0.03 -9.22 -1.92
CA ARG A 28 0.99 -10.18 -2.46
C ARG A 28 1.92 -9.51 -3.45
N ALA A 29 3.16 -10.00 -3.51
CA ALA A 29 4.14 -9.54 -4.49
C ALA A 29 3.79 -10.10 -5.88
N TRP A 30 4.54 -9.66 -6.89
CA TRP A 30 4.32 -10.12 -8.26
C TRP A 30 4.39 -11.64 -8.41
N ASN A 31 5.16 -12.31 -7.55
CA ASN A 31 5.32 -13.77 -7.59
C ASN A 31 4.36 -14.50 -6.64
N SER A 32 3.32 -13.79 -6.17
CA SER A 32 2.29 -14.31 -5.26
C SER A 32 2.74 -14.54 -3.82
N SER A 33 3.94 -14.10 -3.46
CA SER A 33 4.40 -14.17 -2.07
C SER A 33 3.56 -13.25 -1.19
N LEU A 34 3.09 -13.75 -0.07
CA LEU A 34 2.29 -12.95 0.87
C LEU A 34 3.19 -11.97 1.61
N LEU A 35 2.90 -10.69 1.48
CA LEU A 35 3.64 -9.63 2.16
C LEU A 35 2.94 -9.17 3.42
N GLY A 36 1.63 -9.20 3.43
CA GLY A 36 0.84 -8.75 4.55
C GLY A 36 -0.61 -8.57 4.16
N GLY A 37 -1.32 -7.71 4.88
CA GLY A 37 -2.73 -7.48 4.60
C GLY A 37 -3.22 -6.21 5.22
N ILE A 38 -4.50 -5.93 5.02
CA ILE A 38 -5.17 -4.78 5.62
C ILE A 38 -6.34 -5.28 6.45
N ASP A 39 -6.60 -4.57 7.56
CA ASP A 39 -7.69 -4.87 8.47
C ASP A 39 -8.27 -3.55 8.94
N ARG A 40 -9.42 -3.15 8.35
CA ARG A 40 -10.02 -1.85 8.60
C ARG A 40 -9.06 -0.73 8.20
N ASN A 41 -8.50 0.00 9.17
CA ASN A 41 -7.54 1.07 8.92
C ASN A 41 -6.10 0.63 9.19
N ASN A 42 -5.88 -0.64 9.50
CA ASN A 42 -4.58 -1.16 9.88
C ASN A 42 -3.93 -1.91 8.74
N ILE A 43 -2.60 -1.78 8.65
CA ILE A 43 -1.79 -2.55 7.74
C ILE A 43 -1.01 -3.55 8.59
N ARG A 44 -1.08 -4.83 8.22
CA ARG A 44 -0.45 -5.91 8.97
C ARG A 44 0.58 -6.63 8.10
N ASP A 45 1.61 -7.16 8.72
CA ASP A 45 2.61 -7.95 8.00
C ASP A 45 2.08 -9.38 7.77
N SER A 46 2.91 -10.24 7.18
CA SER A 46 2.51 -11.61 6.85
C SER A 46 2.24 -12.47 8.08
N ARG A 47 2.65 -12.00 9.25
CA ARG A 47 2.42 -12.69 10.52
C ARG A 47 1.18 -12.17 11.23
N GLY A 48 0.53 -11.17 10.67
CA GLY A 48 -0.65 -10.56 11.27
C GLY A 48 -0.36 -9.44 12.25
N LYS A 49 0.91 -9.05 12.38
CA LYS A 49 1.28 -7.96 13.28
C LYS A 49 0.98 -6.61 12.62
N LYS A 50 0.35 -5.70 13.37
CA LYS A 50 0.10 -4.36 12.89
C LYS A 50 1.44 -3.61 12.73
N VAL A 51 1.67 -3.09 11.53
CA VAL A 51 2.89 -2.33 11.22
C VAL A 51 2.59 -0.89 10.86
N ALA A 52 1.36 -0.56 10.50
CA ALA A 52 0.98 0.79 10.13
C ALA A 52 -0.53 0.98 10.25
N GLU A 53 -0.96 2.23 10.20
CA GLU A 53 -2.36 2.60 10.28
C GLU A 53 -2.61 3.79 9.36
N PHE A 54 -3.73 3.75 8.62
CA PHE A 54 -4.11 4.82 7.71
C PHE A 54 -5.49 5.34 8.09
N ASP A 55 -5.57 6.63 8.41
CA ASP A 55 -6.83 7.25 8.88
C ASP A 55 -7.63 7.92 7.75
N GLY A 56 -7.20 7.73 6.50
CA GLY A 56 -7.81 8.34 5.33
C GLY A 56 -7.04 9.54 4.81
N LYS A 57 -6.16 10.11 5.62
CA LYS A 57 -5.35 11.28 5.24
C LYS A 57 -3.87 11.06 5.45
N VAL A 58 -3.51 10.36 6.52
CA VAL A 58 -2.11 10.17 6.94
C VAL A 58 -1.85 8.72 7.25
N LEU A 59 -0.75 8.21 6.74
CA LEU A 59 -0.27 6.88 7.08
C LEU A 59 0.73 7.02 8.22
N LYS A 60 0.50 6.27 9.30
CA LYS A 60 1.34 6.27 10.49
C LYS A 60 1.90 4.89 10.74
N ASP A 61 3.06 4.82 11.38
CA ASP A 61 3.61 3.53 11.76
C ASP A 61 2.91 3.01 13.02
N ASP A 62 3.36 1.87 13.53
CA ASP A 62 2.72 1.23 14.70
C ASP A 62 2.97 2.00 16.00
N LEU A 63 3.88 2.97 15.98
CA LEU A 63 4.17 3.83 17.14
C LEU A 63 3.42 5.17 17.05
N GLY A 64 2.67 5.39 15.96
CA GLY A 64 1.93 6.62 15.78
C GLY A 64 2.70 7.72 15.05
N ASN A 65 3.90 7.43 14.58
CA ASN A 65 4.69 8.41 13.83
C ASN A 65 4.19 8.52 12.40
N LYS A 66 4.04 9.76 11.94
CA LYS A 66 3.59 10.02 10.57
C LYS A 66 4.64 9.54 9.56
N LEU A 67 4.21 8.76 8.60
CA LEU A 67 5.08 8.27 7.52
C LEU A 67 4.89 9.10 6.24
N ILE A 68 3.64 9.30 5.82
CA ILE A 68 3.35 9.99 4.57
C ILE A 68 1.86 10.37 4.57
N THR A 69 1.51 11.40 3.78
CA THR A 69 0.11 11.77 3.60
C THR A 69 -0.47 11.09 2.36
N ALA A 70 -1.80 10.99 2.30
CA ALA A 70 -2.49 10.44 1.14
C ALA A 70 -2.17 11.24 -0.12
N GLU A 71 -2.04 12.56 -0.01
CA GLU A 71 -1.67 13.40 -1.15
C GLU A 71 -0.30 13.02 -1.71
N ASP A 72 0.66 12.81 -0.82
CA ASP A 72 2.01 12.45 -1.24
C ASP A 72 2.06 11.05 -1.84
N ILE A 73 1.25 10.13 -1.32
CA ILE A 73 1.14 8.79 -1.90
C ILE A 73 0.62 8.90 -3.34
N LYS A 74 -0.38 9.73 -3.57
CA LYS A 74 -0.98 9.89 -4.90
C LYS A 74 -0.05 10.56 -5.90
N LYS A 75 0.97 11.25 -5.45
CA LYS A 75 2.00 11.79 -6.33
C LYS A 75 2.90 10.69 -6.89
N THR A 76 3.02 9.60 -6.16
CA THR A 76 3.86 8.46 -6.54
C THR A 76 3.03 7.36 -7.20
N ILE A 77 1.81 7.12 -6.70
CA ILE A 77 0.93 6.08 -7.21
C ILE A 77 -0.35 6.72 -7.73
N ASP A 78 -0.64 6.53 -9.00
CA ASP A 78 -1.88 7.01 -9.61
C ASP A 78 -2.98 5.97 -9.34
N GLY A 79 -3.95 6.34 -8.52
CA GLY A 79 -5.05 5.46 -8.14
C GLY A 79 -5.97 6.13 -7.14
N GLU A 80 -7.05 5.45 -6.76
CA GLU A 80 -7.96 5.96 -5.75
C GLU A 80 -7.32 5.94 -4.36
N ALA A 81 -7.49 7.02 -3.61
CA ALA A 81 -7.03 7.09 -2.24
C ALA A 81 -7.77 6.05 -1.39
N GLY A 82 -7.08 5.51 -0.39
CA GLY A 82 -7.66 4.53 0.52
C GLY A 82 -6.60 3.68 1.16
N ILE A 83 -7.05 2.78 2.04
CA ILE A 83 -6.14 1.92 2.78
C ILE A 83 -5.35 0.99 1.84
N ALA A 84 -5.96 0.53 0.74
CA ALA A 84 -5.27 -0.34 -0.20
C ALA A 84 -4.11 0.40 -0.88
N LEU A 85 -4.33 1.65 -1.28
CA LEU A 85 -3.27 2.46 -1.88
C LEU A 85 -2.14 2.72 -0.88
N ALA A 86 -2.51 3.02 0.36
CA ALA A 86 -1.53 3.25 1.43
C ALA A 86 -0.71 1.98 1.70
N ALA A 87 -1.36 0.81 1.69
CA ALA A 87 -0.68 -0.46 1.88
C ALA A 87 0.29 -0.75 0.74
N MET A 88 -0.11 -0.44 -0.50
CA MET A 88 0.77 -0.62 -1.65
C MET A 88 2.01 0.25 -1.52
N TRP A 89 1.84 1.50 -1.09
CA TRP A 89 2.98 2.37 -0.83
C TRP A 89 3.88 1.79 0.26
N TYR A 90 3.29 1.32 1.34
CA TYR A 90 4.04 0.80 2.49
C TYR A 90 4.89 -0.40 2.10
N PHE A 91 4.33 -1.35 1.36
CA PHE A 91 5.02 -2.61 1.06
C PHE A 91 5.96 -2.52 -0.14
N PHE A 92 5.70 -1.66 -1.12
CA PHE A 92 6.45 -1.67 -2.37
C PHE A 92 7.33 -0.45 -2.59
N ILE A 93 7.01 0.66 -1.98
CA ILE A 93 7.70 1.94 -2.27
C ILE A 93 8.49 2.44 -1.08
N LYS A 94 7.93 2.31 0.10
CA LYS A 94 8.60 2.74 1.33
C LYS A 94 9.92 1.99 1.50
N LYS A 95 10.96 2.74 1.79
CA LYS A 95 12.27 2.16 2.05
C LYS A 95 12.62 2.21 3.50
#